data_2487b0f4afea02e27ba3bd0e77618948
#
_entry.id   2487b0f4afea02e27ba3bd0e77618948
#
_cell.length_a   1.000
_cell.length_b   1.000
_cell.length_c   1.000
_cell.angle_alpha   90.00
_cell.angle_beta   90.00
_cell.angle_gamma   90.00
#
_symmetry.space_group_name_H-M   'P 1'
#
loop_
_entity.id
_entity.type
_entity.pdbx_description
1 polymer ?
#
loop_
_entity_poly.entity_id
_entity_poly.type
_entity_poly.pdbx_seq_one_letter_code
_entity_poly.pdbx_strand_id
1 'polypeptide(L)'
;RLLAQCAEGAAQHGMMSRSDAVAVALRLMQQLDLPQPRTLGRRFPHQVSGGQLQRAMVAMAMCCGPDLIVFDEPTTALDVATQVEVLRAIHEAILTLNTAALYISHHLSVVAQVADQLAVIRKGLLVETGPAREVLASPKAEYTKALLDARAVRSTPERATPERIGPDGIT
;
A
#
# COMPACT_ATOMS: atom_id res chain seq x y z
N ARG A 1 13.26 18.44 0.11
CA ARG A 1 13.29 17.66 -1.13
C ARG A 1 13.19 16.17 -0.76
N LEU A 2 12.54 15.36 -1.58
CA LEU A 2 12.25 13.94 -1.25
C LEU A 2 13.48 13.13 -0.84
N LEU A 3 14.54 13.15 -1.64
CA LEU A 3 15.75 12.39 -1.35
C LEU A 3 16.39 12.80 -0.01
N ALA A 4 16.39 14.10 0.30
CA ALA A 4 16.94 14.56 1.57
C ALA A 4 16.12 14.05 2.76
N GLN A 5 14.78 14.02 2.63
CA GLN A 5 13.89 13.47 3.67
C GLN A 5 14.05 11.96 3.82
N CYS A 6 14.16 11.23 2.70
CA CYS A 6 14.38 9.77 2.76
C CYS A 6 15.68 9.40 3.51
N ALA A 7 16.74 10.19 3.34
CA ALA A 7 18.04 9.93 3.95
C ALA A 7 18.21 10.52 5.38
N GLU A 8 17.31 11.41 5.79
CA GLU A 8 17.46 12.22 7.01
C GLU A 8 17.49 11.37 8.28
N GLY A 9 16.56 10.43 8.44
CA GLY A 9 16.45 9.59 9.62
C GLY A 9 17.73 8.78 9.88
N ALA A 10 18.22 8.07 8.86
CA ALA A 10 19.41 7.26 8.97
C ALA A 10 20.68 8.08 9.28
N ALA A 11 20.77 9.28 8.72
CA ALA A 11 21.90 10.18 8.99
C ALA A 11 21.82 10.83 10.38
N GLN A 12 20.62 11.28 10.81
CA GLN A 12 20.45 11.95 12.11
C GLN A 12 20.64 11.00 13.31
N HIS A 13 20.19 9.75 13.17
CA HIS A 13 20.37 8.75 14.21
C HIS A 13 21.78 8.14 14.25
N GLY A 14 22.70 8.66 13.44
CA GLY A 14 24.11 8.23 13.44
C GLY A 14 24.32 6.80 12.92
N MET A 15 23.34 6.23 12.23
CA MET A 15 23.39 4.87 11.70
C MET A 15 24.40 4.76 10.54
N MET A 16 24.56 5.84 9.77
CA MET A 16 25.50 5.92 8.66
C MET A 16 25.84 7.38 8.32
N SER A 17 26.86 7.58 7.49
CA SER A 17 27.18 8.92 6.98
C SER A 17 26.03 9.47 6.11
N ARG A 18 25.93 10.80 6.00
CA ARG A 18 24.93 11.44 5.13
C ARG A 18 25.06 11.02 3.66
N SER A 19 26.28 10.81 3.19
CA SER A 19 26.54 10.32 1.81
C SER A 19 26.02 8.90 1.61
N ASP A 20 26.24 8.02 2.60
CA ASP A 20 25.80 6.65 2.56
C ASP A 20 24.26 6.57 2.65
N ALA A 21 23.65 7.36 3.55
CA ALA A 21 22.19 7.45 3.65
C ALA A 21 21.56 7.90 2.33
N VAL A 22 22.15 8.85 1.63
CA VAL A 22 21.67 9.27 0.28
C VAL A 22 21.84 8.14 -0.74
N ALA A 23 22.94 7.38 -0.71
CA ALA A 23 23.15 6.25 -1.61
C ALA A 23 22.15 5.12 -1.34
N VAL A 24 21.86 4.82 -0.07
CA VAL A 24 20.82 3.86 0.35
C VAL A 24 19.45 4.32 -0.12
N ALA A 25 19.07 5.57 0.16
CA ALA A 25 17.78 6.12 -0.25
C ALA A 25 17.57 6.05 -1.78
N LEU A 26 18.59 6.33 -2.58
CA LEU A 26 18.52 6.21 -4.05
C LEU A 26 18.27 4.76 -4.51
N ARG A 27 18.95 3.77 -3.89
CA ARG A 27 18.71 2.36 -4.19
C ARG A 27 17.31 1.93 -3.83
N LEU A 28 16.81 2.33 -2.66
CA LEU A 28 15.44 2.03 -2.22
C LEU A 28 14.39 2.67 -3.13
N MET A 29 14.59 3.92 -3.53
CA MET A 29 13.71 4.57 -4.52
C MET A 29 13.68 3.81 -5.85
N GLN A 30 14.79 3.23 -6.28
CA GLN A 30 14.86 2.40 -7.49
C GLN A 30 14.15 1.06 -7.29
N GLN A 31 14.35 0.36 -6.17
CA GLN A 31 13.66 -0.89 -5.83
C GLN A 31 12.14 -0.73 -5.72
N LEU A 32 11.70 0.46 -5.32
CA LEU A 32 10.28 0.83 -5.24
C LEU A 32 9.74 1.40 -6.56
N ASP A 33 10.36 1.13 -7.69
CA ASP A 33 9.94 1.55 -9.04
C ASP A 33 9.70 3.06 -9.19
N LEU A 34 10.43 3.89 -8.46
CA LEU A 34 10.36 5.33 -8.62
C LEU A 34 11.18 5.76 -9.86
N PRO A 35 10.56 6.46 -10.83
CA PRO A 35 11.25 6.81 -12.07
C PRO A 35 12.36 7.83 -11.81
N GLN A 36 13.53 7.60 -12.41
CA GLN A 36 14.66 8.52 -12.33
C GLN A 36 14.92 9.03 -10.90
N PRO A 37 15.31 8.19 -9.92
CA PRO A 37 15.37 8.53 -8.50
C PRO A 37 16.15 9.79 -8.18
N ARG A 38 17.25 10.05 -8.90
CA ARG A 38 18.07 11.27 -8.73
C ARG A 38 17.32 12.54 -9.10
N THR A 39 16.52 12.52 -10.17
CA THR A 39 15.71 13.66 -10.63
C THR A 39 14.49 13.84 -9.76
N LEU A 40 13.75 12.75 -9.49
CA LEU A 40 12.58 12.75 -8.63
C LEU A 40 12.94 13.19 -7.21
N GLY A 41 14.06 12.72 -6.69
CA GLY A 41 14.55 13.07 -5.35
C GLY A 41 14.84 14.57 -5.13
N ARG A 42 15.01 15.34 -6.19
CA ARG A 42 15.15 16.81 -6.13
C ARG A 42 13.82 17.54 -6.02
N ARG A 43 12.70 16.87 -6.30
CA ARG A 43 11.35 17.45 -6.22
C ARG A 43 10.88 17.58 -4.77
N PHE A 44 9.88 18.41 -4.58
CA PHE A 44 9.15 18.54 -3.32
C PHE A 44 7.91 17.61 -3.32
N PRO A 45 7.35 17.24 -2.16
CA PRO A 45 6.17 16.36 -2.06
C PRO A 45 4.99 16.75 -2.96
N HIS A 46 4.70 18.05 -3.07
CA HIS A 46 3.62 18.60 -3.90
C HIS A 46 3.89 18.55 -5.41
N GLN A 47 5.07 18.12 -5.85
CA GLN A 47 5.49 18.05 -7.25
C GLN A 47 5.49 16.61 -7.81
N VAL A 48 5.00 15.67 -7.05
CA VAL A 48 4.97 14.25 -7.41
C VAL A 48 3.56 13.69 -7.26
N SER A 49 3.27 12.56 -7.93
CA SER A 49 1.98 11.88 -7.77
C SER A 49 1.84 11.25 -6.38
N GLY A 50 0.60 10.96 -5.97
CA GLY A 50 0.32 10.29 -4.70
C GLY A 50 1.05 8.95 -4.56
N GLY A 51 1.04 8.11 -5.61
CA GLY A 51 1.76 6.85 -5.60
C GLY A 51 3.29 7.00 -5.55
N GLN A 52 3.85 8.03 -6.19
CA GLN A 52 5.27 8.35 -6.07
C GLN A 52 5.63 8.82 -4.66
N LEU A 53 4.78 9.64 -4.06
CA LEU A 53 4.97 10.11 -2.68
C LEU A 53 4.91 8.93 -1.70
N GLN A 54 3.91 8.06 -1.84
CA GLN A 54 3.75 6.89 -0.99
C GLN A 54 4.98 5.96 -1.04
N ARG A 55 5.47 5.64 -2.25
CA ARG A 55 6.70 4.85 -2.43
C ARG A 55 7.94 5.54 -1.87
N ALA A 56 8.03 6.87 -1.97
CA ALA A 56 9.11 7.63 -1.36
C ALA A 56 9.06 7.60 0.19
N MET A 57 7.86 7.61 0.79
CA MET A 57 7.69 7.44 2.24
C MET A 57 8.12 6.04 2.70
N VAL A 58 7.83 5.01 1.90
CA VAL A 58 8.34 3.65 2.17
C VAL A 58 9.86 3.61 2.09
N ALA A 59 10.47 4.22 1.06
CA ALA A 59 11.93 4.35 0.96
C ALA A 59 12.53 5.04 2.19
N MET A 60 11.88 6.07 2.70
CA MET A 60 12.28 6.78 3.93
C MET A 60 12.26 5.84 5.15
N ALA A 61 11.18 5.10 5.34
CA ALA A 61 11.05 4.16 6.45
C ALA A 61 12.10 3.04 6.37
N MET A 62 12.36 2.51 5.17
CA MET A 62 13.33 1.44 4.94
C MET A 62 14.79 1.90 5.01
N CYS A 63 15.08 3.20 4.89
CA CYS A 63 16.44 3.73 4.85
C CYS A 63 17.25 3.44 6.14
N CYS A 64 16.54 3.26 7.25
CA CYS A 64 17.14 2.89 8.53
C CYS A 64 17.40 1.37 8.70
N GLY A 65 17.06 0.53 7.72
CA GLY A 65 17.20 -0.91 7.80
C GLY A 65 16.38 -1.55 8.93
N PRO A 66 15.08 -1.26 9.06
CA PRO A 66 14.27 -1.76 10.17
C PRO A 66 14.00 -3.26 10.05
N ASP A 67 13.88 -3.96 11.19
CA ASP A 67 13.42 -5.35 11.23
C ASP A 67 11.92 -5.47 10.98
N LEU A 68 11.15 -4.42 11.31
CA LEU A 68 9.69 -4.36 11.15
C LEU A 68 9.25 -2.99 10.64
N ILE A 69 8.35 -2.97 9.64
CA ILE A 69 7.65 -1.76 9.19
C ILE A 69 6.15 -1.90 9.46
N VAL A 70 5.55 -0.85 10.00
CA VAL A 70 4.09 -0.75 10.17
C VAL A 70 3.52 0.15 9.08
N PHE A 71 2.61 -0.39 8.29
CA PHE A 71 1.84 0.32 7.28
C PHE A 71 0.43 0.55 7.80
N ASP A 72 0.11 1.79 8.14
CA ASP A 72 -1.23 2.19 8.56
C ASP A 72 -1.95 2.86 7.38
N GLU A 73 -2.93 2.15 6.81
CA GLU A 73 -3.71 2.57 5.65
C GLU A 73 -2.86 3.09 4.47
N PRO A 74 -1.84 2.34 4.00
CA PRO A 74 -0.81 2.88 3.11
C PRO A 74 -1.31 3.28 1.71
N THR A 75 -2.55 2.96 1.34
CA THR A 75 -3.06 3.20 -0.02
C THR A 75 -4.40 3.92 -0.06
N THR A 76 -4.92 4.39 1.07
CA THR A 76 -6.27 4.97 1.17
C THR A 76 -6.49 6.21 0.27
N ALA A 77 -5.44 6.99 0.01
CA ALA A 77 -5.52 8.20 -0.82
C ALA A 77 -5.23 7.96 -2.32
N LEU A 78 -5.13 6.69 -2.75
CA LEU A 78 -4.76 6.33 -4.11
C LEU A 78 -5.95 5.73 -4.86
N ASP A 79 -6.00 5.90 -6.18
CA ASP A 79 -6.92 5.18 -7.04
C ASP A 79 -6.56 3.67 -7.11
N VAL A 80 -7.53 2.84 -7.49
CA VAL A 80 -7.40 1.37 -7.42
C VAL A 80 -6.21 0.84 -8.24
N ALA A 81 -5.95 1.39 -9.42
CA ALA A 81 -4.84 0.95 -10.26
C ALA A 81 -3.49 1.27 -9.62
N THR A 82 -3.33 2.51 -9.14
CA THR A 82 -2.14 2.96 -8.42
C THR A 82 -1.92 2.19 -7.11
N GLN A 83 -3.00 1.80 -6.40
CA GLN A 83 -2.89 0.97 -5.20
C GLN A 83 -2.19 -0.36 -5.48
N VAL A 84 -2.60 -1.06 -6.54
CA VAL A 84 -2.02 -2.36 -6.91
C VAL A 84 -0.53 -2.23 -7.22
N GLU A 85 -0.14 -1.22 -8.00
CA GLU A 85 1.27 -0.98 -8.34
C GLU A 85 2.12 -0.67 -7.10
N VAL A 86 1.63 0.21 -6.23
CA VAL A 86 2.33 0.59 -4.99
C VAL A 86 2.50 -0.60 -4.07
N LEU A 87 1.45 -1.41 -3.87
CA LEU A 87 1.52 -2.60 -3.02
C LEU A 87 2.49 -3.65 -3.55
N ARG A 88 2.51 -3.88 -4.86
CA ARG A 88 3.45 -4.79 -5.49
C ARG A 88 4.89 -4.34 -5.24
N ALA A 89 5.21 -3.07 -5.51
CA ALA A 89 6.54 -2.53 -5.30
C ALA A 89 6.98 -2.58 -3.82
N ILE A 90 6.06 -2.32 -2.88
CA ILE A 90 6.32 -2.44 -1.44
C ILE A 90 6.60 -3.90 -1.07
N HIS A 91 5.78 -4.83 -1.53
CA HIS A 91 5.92 -6.26 -1.22
C HIS A 91 7.27 -6.81 -1.73
N GLU A 92 7.64 -6.51 -2.97
CA GLU A 92 8.92 -6.90 -3.56
C GLU A 92 10.12 -6.32 -2.78
N ALA A 93 10.03 -5.05 -2.34
CA ALA A 93 11.07 -4.42 -1.54
C ALA A 93 11.22 -5.07 -0.15
N ILE A 94 10.11 -5.39 0.52
CA ILE A 94 10.08 -6.09 1.81
C ILE A 94 10.75 -7.45 1.71
N LEU A 95 10.41 -8.24 0.70
CA LEU A 95 11.02 -9.56 0.47
C LEU A 95 12.52 -9.45 0.19
N THR A 96 12.93 -8.49 -0.66
CA THR A 96 14.34 -8.28 -1.03
C THR A 96 15.20 -7.87 0.16
N LEU A 97 14.64 -7.09 1.09
CA LEU A 97 15.34 -6.58 2.27
C LEU A 97 15.17 -7.46 3.51
N ASN A 98 14.42 -8.55 3.39
CA ASN A 98 14.09 -9.46 4.50
C ASN A 98 13.57 -8.73 5.75
N THR A 99 12.67 -7.76 5.53
CA THR A 99 12.04 -6.94 6.56
C THR A 99 10.64 -7.49 6.84
N ALA A 100 10.24 -7.59 8.10
CA ALA A 100 8.86 -7.92 8.46
C ALA A 100 7.92 -6.72 8.21
N ALA A 101 6.67 -7.00 7.87
CA ALA A 101 5.67 -5.98 7.61
C ALA A 101 4.36 -6.23 8.36
N LEU A 102 3.84 -5.21 9.02
CA LEU A 102 2.50 -5.19 9.59
C LEU A 102 1.63 -4.23 8.80
N TYR A 103 0.63 -4.76 8.09
CA TYR A 103 -0.36 -3.96 7.35
C TYR A 103 -1.62 -3.78 8.17
N ILE A 104 -2.03 -2.54 8.39
CA ILE A 104 -3.32 -2.18 8.97
C ILE A 104 -4.17 -1.60 7.85
N SER A 105 -5.32 -2.22 7.57
CA SER A 105 -6.22 -1.75 6.53
C SER A 105 -7.64 -2.27 6.76
N HIS A 106 -8.61 -1.47 6.35
CA HIS A 106 -10.01 -1.88 6.25
C HIS A 106 -10.33 -2.44 4.84
N HIS A 107 -9.39 -2.37 3.90
CA HIS A 107 -9.53 -2.91 2.56
C HIS A 107 -9.02 -4.36 2.48
N LEU A 108 -9.90 -5.31 2.68
CA LEU A 108 -9.56 -6.74 2.66
C LEU A 108 -8.91 -7.20 1.35
N SER A 109 -9.21 -6.53 0.21
CA SER A 109 -8.57 -6.79 -1.09
C SER A 109 -7.09 -6.48 -1.13
N VAL A 110 -6.66 -5.47 -0.38
CA VAL A 110 -5.26 -5.09 -0.23
C VAL A 110 -4.53 -6.14 0.58
N VAL A 111 -5.10 -6.47 1.75
CA VAL A 111 -4.55 -7.47 2.67
C VAL A 111 -4.42 -8.83 1.99
N ALA A 112 -5.43 -9.24 1.21
CA ALA A 112 -5.42 -10.52 0.49
C ALA A 112 -4.25 -10.70 -0.51
N GLN A 113 -3.66 -9.60 -0.98
CA GLN A 113 -2.59 -9.64 -1.97
C GLN A 113 -1.18 -9.76 -1.35
N VAL A 114 -1.02 -9.32 -0.10
CA VAL A 114 0.31 -9.13 0.49
C VAL A 114 0.52 -9.83 1.83
N ALA A 115 -0.55 -10.28 2.49
CA ALA A 115 -0.46 -10.86 3.82
C ALA A 115 -0.30 -12.39 3.82
N ASP A 116 0.65 -12.90 4.58
CA ASP A 116 0.79 -14.32 4.90
C ASP A 116 -0.15 -14.72 6.04
N GLN A 117 -0.28 -13.84 7.03
CA GLN A 117 -1.12 -14.03 8.22
C GLN A 117 -2.13 -12.90 8.31
N LEU A 118 -3.33 -13.22 8.78
CA LEU A 118 -4.41 -12.27 8.97
C LEU A 118 -4.85 -12.24 10.44
N ALA A 119 -5.07 -11.03 10.95
CA ALA A 119 -5.69 -10.79 12.24
C ALA A 119 -6.88 -9.84 12.06
N VAL A 120 -8.09 -10.31 12.33
CA VAL A 120 -9.32 -9.50 12.23
C VAL A 120 -9.67 -8.96 13.60
N ILE A 121 -9.76 -7.62 13.69
CA ILE A 121 -10.06 -6.91 14.94
C ILE A 121 -11.43 -6.23 14.82
N ARG A 122 -12.25 -6.37 15.86
CA ARG A 122 -13.54 -5.68 15.98
C ARG A 122 -13.69 -5.11 17.39
N LYS A 123 -13.94 -3.81 17.49
CA LYS A 123 -14.13 -3.12 18.78
C LYS A 123 -12.99 -3.39 19.79
N GLY A 124 -11.75 -3.42 19.31
CA GLY A 124 -10.56 -3.66 20.12
C GLY A 124 -10.30 -5.12 20.49
N LEU A 125 -11.13 -6.06 20.01
CA LEU A 125 -10.97 -7.49 20.28
C LEU A 125 -10.52 -8.22 19.00
N LEU A 126 -9.56 -9.15 19.16
CA LEU A 126 -9.18 -10.08 18.10
C LEU A 126 -10.29 -11.12 17.93
N VAL A 127 -10.96 -11.12 16.77
CA VAL A 127 -12.11 -12.00 16.51
C VAL A 127 -11.74 -13.22 15.66
N GLU A 128 -10.71 -13.10 14.84
CA GLU A 128 -10.21 -14.21 14.02
C GLU A 128 -8.73 -13.98 13.68
N THR A 129 -7.94 -15.05 13.63
CA THR A 129 -6.54 -15.03 13.18
C THR A 129 -6.18 -16.34 12.53
N GLY A 130 -5.25 -16.30 11.56
CA GLY A 130 -4.73 -17.48 10.87
C GLY A 130 -4.06 -17.15 9.55
N PRO A 131 -3.62 -18.16 8.79
CA PRO A 131 -3.11 -17.96 7.44
C PRO A 131 -4.13 -17.21 6.59
N ALA A 132 -3.67 -16.15 5.90
CA ALA A 132 -4.57 -15.26 5.16
C ALA A 132 -5.44 -16.02 4.16
N ARG A 133 -4.87 -17.02 3.46
CA ARG A 133 -5.60 -17.86 2.50
C ARG A 133 -6.75 -18.62 3.14
N GLU A 134 -6.55 -19.16 4.36
CA GLU A 134 -7.58 -19.92 5.06
C GLU A 134 -8.70 -19.01 5.57
N VAL A 135 -8.33 -17.90 6.22
CA VAL A 135 -9.32 -16.94 6.75
C VAL A 135 -10.17 -16.34 5.64
N LEU A 136 -9.57 -16.07 4.46
CA LEU A 136 -10.28 -15.51 3.31
C LEU A 136 -11.16 -16.54 2.58
N ALA A 137 -10.72 -17.80 2.51
CA ALA A 137 -11.48 -18.87 1.83
C ALA A 137 -12.59 -19.46 2.69
N SER A 138 -12.39 -19.55 4.01
CA SER A 138 -13.33 -20.19 4.95
C SER A 138 -13.35 -19.46 6.29
N PRO A 139 -13.90 -18.23 6.33
CA PRO A 139 -13.98 -17.44 7.55
C PRO A 139 -14.88 -18.11 8.59
N LYS A 140 -14.42 -18.17 9.83
CA LYS A 140 -15.14 -18.77 10.96
C LYS A 140 -16.00 -17.75 11.70
N ALA A 141 -15.46 -16.54 11.90
CA ALA A 141 -16.15 -15.47 12.61
C ALA A 141 -17.23 -14.81 11.74
N GLU A 142 -18.42 -14.60 12.28
CA GLU A 142 -19.53 -13.94 11.59
C GLU A 142 -19.15 -12.54 11.10
N TYR A 143 -18.31 -11.82 11.85
CA TYR A 143 -17.84 -10.50 11.44
C TYR A 143 -16.92 -10.56 10.22
N THR A 144 -16.03 -11.56 10.14
CA THR A 144 -15.16 -11.78 8.98
C THR A 144 -15.98 -12.13 7.73
N LYS A 145 -17.00 -12.96 7.87
CA LYS A 145 -17.96 -13.28 6.79
C LYS A 145 -18.64 -12.01 6.28
N ALA A 146 -19.18 -11.20 7.19
CA ALA A 146 -19.85 -9.96 6.83
C ALA A 146 -18.92 -8.95 6.12
N LEU A 147 -17.63 -8.88 6.50
CA LEU A 147 -16.63 -8.05 5.80
C LEU A 147 -16.37 -8.53 4.38
N LEU A 148 -16.32 -9.85 4.15
CA LEU A 148 -16.13 -10.44 2.83
C LEU A 148 -17.36 -10.24 1.94
N ASP A 149 -18.57 -10.44 2.48
CA ASP A 149 -19.83 -10.27 1.76
C ASP A 149 -20.06 -8.82 1.32
N ALA A 150 -19.76 -7.86 2.20
CA ALA A 150 -19.85 -6.43 1.88
C ALA A 150 -18.93 -6.02 0.71
N ARG A 151 -17.86 -6.76 0.48
CA ARG A 151 -16.98 -6.60 -0.68
C ARG A 151 -17.59 -7.16 -1.96
N ALA A 152 -18.21 -8.35 -1.89
CA ALA A 152 -18.83 -8.98 -3.07
C ALA A 152 -19.89 -8.08 -3.70
N VAL A 153 -20.65 -7.36 -2.88
CA VAL A 153 -21.69 -6.40 -3.33
C VAL A 153 -21.08 -5.18 -4.05
N ARG A 154 -19.89 -4.70 -3.64
CA ARG A 154 -19.23 -3.53 -4.26
C ARG A 154 -18.46 -3.86 -5.54
N SER A 155 -18.17 -5.11 -5.82
CA SER A 155 -17.46 -5.55 -7.02
C SER A 155 -18.39 -5.96 -8.16
N THR A 156 -19.70 -5.91 -7.99
CA THR A 156 -20.66 -6.08 -9.09
C THR A 156 -20.79 -4.74 -9.80
N PRO A 157 -20.39 -4.59 -11.09
CA PRO A 157 -20.62 -3.38 -11.83
C PRO A 157 -22.14 -3.20 -11.92
N GLU A 158 -22.63 -2.04 -11.47
CA GLU A 158 -24.00 -1.61 -11.68
C GLU A 158 -24.30 -1.78 -13.19
N ARG A 159 -25.13 -2.76 -13.51
CA ARG A 159 -25.64 -2.91 -14.88
C ARG A 159 -26.36 -1.62 -15.20
N ALA A 160 -25.71 -0.77 -16.00
CA ALA A 160 -26.38 0.34 -16.64
C ALA A 160 -27.64 -0.20 -17.31
N THR A 161 -28.79 0.13 -16.77
CA THR A 161 -30.09 -0.12 -17.40
C THR A 161 -30.03 0.66 -18.69
N PRO A 162 -30.19 0.04 -19.88
CA PRO A 162 -30.28 0.82 -21.10
C PRO A 162 -31.54 1.67 -21.02
N GLU A 163 -31.39 2.99 -21.01
CA GLU A 163 -32.50 3.91 -21.24
C GLU A 163 -33.16 3.49 -22.54
N ARG A 164 -34.42 3.07 -22.45
CA ARG A 164 -35.28 2.89 -23.63
C ARG A 164 -35.47 4.26 -24.26
N ILE A 165 -34.75 4.51 -25.33
CA ILE A 165 -35.10 5.58 -26.26
C ILE A 165 -36.44 5.17 -26.88
N GLY A 166 -37.51 5.82 -26.46
CA GLY A 166 -38.81 5.68 -27.06
C GLY A 166 -38.80 6.27 -28.49
N PRO A 167 -39.52 5.67 -29.42
CA PRO A 167 -39.65 6.21 -30.76
C PRO A 167 -40.79 7.23 -30.78
N ASP A 168 -40.52 8.52 -30.56
CA ASP A 168 -41.46 9.59 -30.94
C ASP A 168 -40.74 10.94 -30.92
N GLY A 169 -40.65 11.56 -32.07
CA GLY A 169 -40.24 12.96 -32.15
C GLY A 169 -39.76 13.42 -33.52
N ILE A 170 -40.57 13.21 -34.56
CA ILE A 170 -40.54 14.02 -35.79
C ILE A 170 -41.35 15.30 -35.51
N THR A 171 -40.75 16.45 -35.56
CA THR A 171 -41.07 17.69 -36.28
C THR A 171 -39.97 18.70 -36.05
#